data_29581c8ea4071d161cb36f9f64acd16d
#
_entry.id   29581c8ea4071d161cb36f9f64acd16d
#
_cell.length_a   1.000
_cell.length_b   1.000
_cell.length_c   1.000
_cell.angle_alpha   90.00
_cell.angle_beta   90.00
_cell.angle_gamma   90.00
#
_symmetry.space_group_name_H-M   'P 1'
#
loop_
_entity.id
_entity.type
_entity.pdbx_description
1 polymer ?
#
loop_
_entity_poly.entity_id
_entity_poly.type
_entity_poly.pdbx_seq_one_letter_code
_entity_poly.pdbx_strand_id
1 'polypeptide(L)'
;EWDGNLAQLLNPDVATRPKGVVEKCTFCHHRVQRKKEEAAMAGRTPTDEELRRLPACASACPATAITFGDINDPNSEVSRQGQSPRAFRLLEHLGTKPAVVYLKRDRRS
;
A
#
# COMPACT_ATOMS: atom_id res chain seq x y z
N GLU A 1 12.32 28.49 5.98
CA GLU A 1 11.25 28.91 6.91
C GLU A 1 10.01 29.34 6.13
N TRP A 2 8.85 28.96 6.64
CA TRP A 2 7.58 29.40 6.07
C TRP A 2 7.26 30.80 6.53
N ASP A 3 6.88 31.66 5.60
CA ASP A 3 6.29 32.96 5.93
C ASP A 3 5.09 32.72 6.87
N GLY A 4 4.96 33.53 7.92
CA GLY A 4 3.92 33.37 8.94
C GLY A 4 2.50 33.32 8.38
N ASN A 5 2.24 33.97 7.24
CA ASN A 5 0.95 33.91 6.56
C ASN A 5 0.74 32.56 5.83
N LEU A 6 1.80 32.01 5.26
CA LEU A 6 1.74 30.71 4.58
C LEU A 6 1.62 29.55 5.58
N ALA A 7 2.21 29.70 6.77
CA ALA A 7 2.10 28.70 7.82
C ALA A 7 0.64 28.42 8.24
N GLN A 8 -0.23 29.41 8.12
CA GLN A 8 -1.66 29.26 8.43
C GLN A 8 -2.41 28.39 7.40
N LEU A 9 -1.84 28.18 6.22
CA LEU A 9 -2.42 27.33 5.18
C LEU A 9 -2.04 25.84 5.34
N LEU A 10 -1.10 25.55 6.23
CA LEU A 10 -0.65 24.19 6.46
C LEU A 10 -1.67 23.41 7.30
N ASN A 11 -1.83 22.13 6.97
CA ASN A 11 -2.65 21.24 7.80
C ASN A 11 -1.97 21.02 9.15
N PRO A 12 -2.59 21.41 10.30
CA PRO A 12 -1.98 21.27 11.61
C PRO A 12 -1.76 19.81 12.04
N ASP A 13 -2.50 18.87 11.43
CA ASP A 13 -2.40 17.45 11.75
C ASP A 13 -1.23 16.75 11.04
N VAL A 14 -0.57 17.46 10.13
CA VAL A 14 0.57 16.91 9.36
C VAL A 14 1.83 17.67 9.72
N ALA A 15 2.84 16.95 10.25
CA ALA A 15 4.14 17.53 10.55
C ALA A 15 4.86 17.98 9.27
N THR A 16 5.45 19.16 9.29
CA THR A 16 6.30 19.64 8.20
C THR A 16 7.63 18.91 8.21
N ARG A 17 8.15 18.59 7.02
CA ARG A 17 9.44 17.92 6.88
C ARG A 17 10.49 18.93 6.42
N PRO A 18 11.73 18.83 6.93
CA PRO A 18 12.80 19.68 6.46
C PRO A 18 13.22 19.31 5.04
N LYS A 19 13.83 20.25 4.35
CA LYS A 19 14.37 20.05 3.01
C LYS A 19 15.42 18.94 3.02
N GLY A 20 15.40 18.06 2.02
CA GLY A 20 16.35 16.96 1.86
C GLY A 20 15.93 15.64 2.51
N VAL A 21 14.76 15.57 3.16
CA VAL A 21 14.22 14.32 3.68
C VAL A 21 13.50 13.59 2.57
N VAL A 22 13.88 12.33 2.35
CA VAL A 22 13.23 11.45 1.38
C VAL A 22 12.15 10.62 2.08
N GLU A 23 10.94 10.66 1.56
CA GLU A 23 9.82 9.86 2.04
C GLU A 23 9.28 8.99 0.91
N LYS A 24 8.73 7.84 1.27
CA LYS A 24 8.10 6.93 0.31
C LYS A 24 6.81 6.36 0.89
N CYS A 25 6.02 5.73 0.05
CA CYS A 25 4.83 5.01 0.47
C CYS A 25 5.18 3.87 1.45
N THR A 26 4.46 3.79 2.58
CA THR A 26 4.57 2.75 3.60
C THR A 26 3.38 1.79 3.59
N PHE A 27 2.57 1.79 2.53
CA PHE A 27 1.30 1.05 2.42
C PHE A 27 0.30 1.40 3.53
N CYS A 28 0.24 2.67 3.93
CA CYS A 28 -0.61 3.14 5.04
C CYS A 28 -0.32 2.38 6.34
N HIS A 29 0.92 2.43 6.79
CA HIS A 29 1.41 1.70 7.97
C HIS A 29 0.47 1.80 9.18
N HIS A 30 -0.07 2.99 9.47
CA HIS A 30 -0.98 3.19 10.60
C HIS A 30 -2.27 2.38 10.46
N ARG A 31 -2.83 2.27 9.26
CA ARG A 31 -4.02 1.45 9.00
C ARG A 31 -3.73 -0.04 9.19
N VAL A 32 -2.59 -0.49 8.68
CA VAL A 32 -2.14 -1.90 8.82
C VAL A 32 -1.94 -2.23 10.30
N GLN A 33 -1.27 -1.36 11.03
CA GLN A 33 -0.99 -1.57 12.45
C GLN A 33 -2.28 -1.63 13.27
N ARG A 34 -3.21 -0.72 13.03
CA ARG A 34 -4.53 -0.72 13.68
C ARG A 34 -5.26 -2.04 13.44
N LYS A 35 -5.27 -2.51 12.19
CA LYS A 35 -5.95 -3.77 11.84
C LYS A 35 -5.30 -4.97 12.53
N LYS A 36 -3.97 -4.99 12.63
CA LYS A 36 -3.25 -6.03 13.38
C LYS A 36 -3.62 -6.02 14.88
N GLU A 37 -3.71 -4.85 15.47
CA GLU A 37 -4.09 -4.69 16.87
C GLU A 37 -5.54 -5.16 17.12
N GLU A 38 -6.48 -4.78 16.27
CA GLU A 38 -7.88 -5.23 16.35
C GLU A 38 -7.96 -6.76 16.26
N ALA A 39 -7.24 -7.37 15.33
CA ALA A 39 -7.22 -8.81 15.18
C ALA A 39 -6.57 -9.51 16.38
N ALA A 40 -5.48 -8.96 16.92
CA ALA A 40 -4.78 -9.49 18.09
C ALA A 40 -5.68 -9.47 19.34
N MET A 41 -6.49 -8.43 19.50
CA MET A 41 -7.48 -8.34 20.59
C MET A 41 -8.53 -9.44 20.48
N ALA A 42 -8.83 -9.92 19.29
CA ALA A 42 -9.72 -11.04 19.04
C ALA A 42 -9.00 -12.40 19.03
N GLY A 43 -7.70 -12.44 19.33
CA GLY A 43 -6.88 -13.65 19.36
C GLY A 43 -6.58 -14.26 17.99
N ARG A 44 -6.57 -13.47 16.93
CA ARG A 44 -6.33 -13.92 15.55
C ARG A 44 -5.41 -12.97 14.79
N THR A 45 -5.05 -13.35 13.57
CA THR A 45 -4.37 -12.48 12.61
C THR A 45 -5.40 -11.88 11.63
N PRO A 46 -5.11 -10.74 10.98
CA PRO A 46 -6.01 -10.20 9.98
C PRO A 46 -6.22 -11.17 8.82
N THR A 47 -7.46 -11.27 8.34
CA THR A 47 -7.79 -12.08 7.16
C THR A 47 -7.40 -11.35 5.87
N ASP A 48 -7.27 -12.10 4.78
CA ASP A 48 -6.98 -11.52 3.47
C ASP A 48 -8.07 -10.52 3.04
N GLU A 49 -9.33 -10.83 3.31
CA GLU A 49 -10.45 -9.92 2.99
C GLU A 49 -10.35 -8.58 3.73
N GLU A 50 -9.92 -8.61 4.98
CA GLU A 50 -9.71 -7.38 5.78
C GLU A 50 -8.56 -6.54 5.22
N LEU A 51 -7.54 -7.17 4.64
CA LEU A 51 -6.36 -6.50 4.12
C LEU A 51 -6.52 -5.95 2.70
N ARG A 52 -7.34 -6.58 1.87
CA ARG A 52 -7.42 -6.30 0.42
C ARG A 52 -7.57 -4.84 0.05
N ARG A 53 -8.38 -4.12 0.78
CA ARG A 53 -8.69 -2.72 0.50
C ARG A 53 -8.32 -1.80 1.66
N LEU A 54 -7.41 -2.24 2.51
CA LEU A 54 -7.03 -1.51 3.70
C LEU A 54 -6.29 -0.20 3.41
N PRO A 55 -5.31 -0.15 2.48
CA PRO A 55 -4.67 1.12 2.14
C PRO A 55 -5.65 2.11 1.53
N ALA A 56 -5.43 3.40 1.77
CA ALA A 56 -6.30 4.45 1.27
C ALA A 56 -6.48 4.43 -0.25
N CYS A 57 -5.41 4.16 -0.99
CA CYS A 57 -5.45 4.04 -2.45
C CYS A 57 -6.34 2.88 -2.92
N ALA A 58 -6.25 1.73 -2.25
CA ALA A 58 -7.08 0.58 -2.57
C ALA A 58 -8.55 0.82 -2.23
N SER A 59 -8.84 1.44 -1.09
CA SER A 59 -10.22 1.74 -0.69
C SER A 59 -10.86 2.82 -1.56
N ALA A 60 -10.08 3.75 -2.09
CA ALA A 60 -10.56 4.84 -2.93
C ALA A 60 -10.71 4.46 -4.41
N CYS A 61 -10.15 3.34 -4.85
CA CYS A 61 -10.15 2.94 -6.26
C CYS A 61 -11.51 2.35 -6.67
N PRO A 62 -12.30 3.04 -7.53
CA PRO A 62 -13.61 2.54 -7.94
C PRO A 62 -13.51 1.32 -8.87
N ALA A 63 -12.40 1.18 -9.59
CA ALA A 63 -12.17 0.05 -10.51
C ALA A 63 -11.66 -1.22 -9.80
N THR A 64 -11.43 -1.17 -8.50
CA THR A 64 -10.84 -2.28 -7.73
C THR A 64 -9.52 -2.78 -8.34
N ALA A 65 -8.72 -1.84 -8.84
CA ALA A 65 -7.48 -2.13 -9.56
C ALA A 65 -6.27 -2.35 -8.64
N ILE A 66 -6.42 -2.06 -7.35
CA ILE A 66 -5.34 -2.15 -6.37
C ILE A 66 -5.73 -3.19 -5.31
N THR A 67 -4.90 -4.22 -5.18
CA THR A 67 -5.07 -5.27 -4.18
C THR A 67 -3.90 -5.25 -3.22
N PHE A 68 -4.18 -5.26 -1.93
CA PHE A 68 -3.19 -5.30 -0.87
C PHE A 68 -3.32 -6.61 -0.08
N GLY A 69 -2.23 -7.12 0.46
CA GLY A 69 -2.28 -8.33 1.27
C GLY A 69 -0.89 -8.82 1.68
N ASP A 70 -0.87 -9.98 2.31
CA ASP A 70 0.36 -10.65 2.74
C ASP A 70 0.82 -11.61 1.64
N ILE A 71 2.00 -11.35 1.08
CA ILE A 71 2.59 -12.19 0.03
C ILE A 71 3.06 -13.55 0.58
N ASN A 72 3.23 -13.67 1.88
CA ASN A 72 3.62 -14.94 2.53
C ASN A 72 2.42 -15.89 2.71
N ASP A 73 1.21 -15.40 2.59
CA ASP A 73 0.00 -16.21 2.58
C ASP A 73 -0.28 -16.69 1.15
N PRO A 74 -0.10 -18.01 0.85
CA PRO A 74 -0.31 -18.51 -0.51
C PRO A 74 -1.77 -18.44 -0.97
N ASN A 75 -2.72 -18.31 -0.04
CA ASN A 75 -4.14 -18.20 -0.34
C ASN A 75 -4.59 -16.74 -0.51
N SER A 76 -3.72 -15.77 -0.28
CA SER A 76 -4.06 -14.37 -0.47
C SER A 76 -4.24 -14.02 -1.96
N GLU A 77 -5.10 -13.06 -2.26
CA GLU A 77 -5.32 -12.59 -3.62
C GLU A 77 -4.05 -11.98 -4.22
N VAL A 78 -3.28 -11.24 -3.40
CA VAL A 78 -2.03 -10.63 -3.86
C VAL A 78 -1.00 -11.67 -4.27
N SER A 79 -0.92 -12.80 -3.56
CA SER A 79 -0.02 -13.92 -3.91
C SER A 79 -0.46 -14.58 -5.22
N ARG A 80 -1.76 -14.81 -5.40
CA ARG A 80 -2.30 -15.39 -6.63
C ARG A 80 -2.06 -14.50 -7.84
N GLN A 81 -2.32 -13.20 -7.70
CA GLN A 81 -2.09 -12.22 -8.78
C GLN A 81 -0.60 -12.06 -9.10
N GLY A 82 0.28 -12.14 -8.12
CA GLY A 82 1.72 -12.08 -8.30
C GLY A 82 2.31 -13.23 -9.10
N GLN A 83 1.60 -14.36 -9.19
CA GLN A 83 1.97 -15.54 -9.97
C GLN A 83 1.35 -15.54 -11.38
N SER A 84 0.53 -14.56 -11.71
CA SER A 84 -0.08 -14.43 -13.03
C SER A 84 0.98 -14.26 -14.13
N PRO A 85 0.79 -14.83 -15.33
CA PRO A 85 1.68 -14.55 -16.47
C PRO A 85 1.74 -13.07 -16.86
N ARG A 86 0.75 -12.28 -16.45
CA ARG A 86 0.70 -10.83 -16.68
C ARG A 86 1.54 -10.04 -15.68
N ALA A 87 1.97 -10.65 -14.57
CA ALA A 87 2.67 -9.96 -13.50
C ALA A 87 4.08 -9.54 -13.91
N PHE A 88 4.46 -8.33 -13.52
CA PHE A 88 5.83 -7.83 -13.68
C PHE A 88 6.19 -6.87 -12.55
N ARG A 89 7.48 -6.71 -12.28
CA ARG A 89 8.01 -5.79 -11.29
C ARG A 89 8.89 -4.75 -11.98
N LEU A 90 8.84 -3.51 -11.49
CA LEU A 90 9.68 -2.43 -12.00
C LEU A 90 11.15 -2.68 -11.63
N LEU A 91 12.04 -2.50 -12.61
CA LEU A 91 13.49 -2.62 -12.42
C LEU A 91 13.92 -3.95 -11.76
N GLU A 92 13.24 -5.04 -12.11
CA GLU A 92 13.48 -6.36 -11.52
C GLU A 92 14.94 -6.81 -11.68
N HIS A 93 15.57 -6.43 -12.79
CA HIS A 93 16.98 -6.75 -13.07
C HIS A 93 17.97 -6.15 -12.08
N LEU A 94 17.57 -5.13 -11.30
CA LEU A 94 18.42 -4.54 -10.26
C LEU A 94 18.42 -5.34 -8.95
N GLY A 95 17.57 -6.35 -8.82
CA GLY A 95 17.53 -7.20 -7.64
C GLY A 95 16.99 -6.51 -6.38
N THR A 96 16.26 -5.41 -6.50
CA THR A 96 15.74 -4.64 -5.36
C THR A 96 14.53 -5.30 -4.68
N LYS A 97 13.97 -6.35 -5.27
CA LYS A 97 12.81 -7.10 -4.75
C LYS A 97 11.65 -6.16 -4.35
N PRO A 98 11.08 -5.40 -5.29
CA PRO A 98 10.02 -4.45 -4.97
C PRO A 98 8.76 -5.14 -4.44
N ALA A 99 8.10 -4.50 -3.49
CA ALA A 99 6.87 -5.01 -2.88
C ALA A 99 5.63 -4.82 -3.76
N VAL A 100 5.72 -3.99 -4.81
CA VAL A 100 4.61 -3.73 -5.73
C VAL A 100 4.79 -4.56 -6.99
N VAL A 101 3.73 -5.28 -7.36
CA VAL A 101 3.66 -6.06 -8.60
C VAL A 101 2.60 -5.44 -9.50
N TYR A 102 2.93 -5.24 -10.75
CA TYR A 102 2.01 -4.71 -11.76
C TYR A 102 1.50 -5.83 -12.65
N LEU A 103 0.27 -5.68 -13.15
CA LEU A 103 -0.31 -6.58 -14.14
C LEU A 103 -0.36 -5.88 -15.50
N LYS A 104 0.19 -6.52 -16.52
CA LYS A 104 0.12 -6.02 -17.91
C LYS A 104 -1.33 -5.98 -18.36
N ARG A 105 -1.62 -4.99 -19.20
CA ARG A 105 -2.94 -4.90 -19.85
C ARG A 105 -3.23 -6.18 -20.64
N ASP A 106 -4.41 -6.73 -20.47
CA ASP A 106 -4.91 -7.76 -21.33
C ASP A 106 -5.34 -7.12 -22.66
N ARG A 107 -4.78 -7.62 -23.77
CA ARG A 107 -5.07 -7.13 -25.12
C ARG A 107 -6.18 -7.92 -25.81
N ARG A 108 -6.87 -8.78 -25.11
CA ARG A 108 -8.05 -9.45 -25.64
C ARG A 108 -9.16 -8.41 -25.76
N SER A 109 -9.25 -7.88 -26.91
CA SER A 109 -10.37 -7.04 -27.32
C SER A 109 -11.33 -7.86 -28.16
#